data_fc4643b0a21142497675c41bfb1fe034
#
_entry.id   fc4643b0a21142497675c41bfb1fe034
#
_cell.length_a   1.000
_cell.length_b   1.000
_cell.length_c   1.000
_cell.angle_alpha   90.00
_cell.angle_beta   90.00
_cell.angle_gamma   90.00
#
_symmetry.space_group_name_H-M   'P 1'
#
loop_
_entity.id
_entity.type
_entity.pdbx_description
1 polymer ?
#
loop_
_entity_poly.entity_id
_entity_poly.type
_entity_poly.pdbx_seq_one_letter_code
_entity_poly.pdbx_strand_id
1 'polypeptide(L)'
;LSDLQVDGEGIGLRIENRHYAADLSHQMGQLERLTYKRAHGLELFAGGEGHGEPPNIDWAHDYLASNNFQKFRITNWATCPNYEVVKGPVCVYVRRWGFPQSPIHPLFTPSRMHIDVTYKFYAGLPYFIKESTMEVIKDLEINYLRDDEWVFSGYAFTDTVWIDSSGKLHEGEVPSSHQDDLWGVG
;
A
#
# COMPACT_ATOMS: atom_id res chain seq x y z
N LEU A 1 -16.53 -11.36 22.53
CA LEU A 1 -15.72 -12.10 21.56
C LEU A 1 -15.31 -11.15 20.46
N SER A 2 -14.04 -11.17 20.06
CA SER A 2 -13.53 -10.39 18.93
C SER A 2 -14.17 -10.88 17.62
N ASP A 3 -14.47 -9.95 16.73
CA ASP A 3 -14.87 -10.23 15.35
C ASP A 3 -13.68 -10.27 14.38
N LEU A 4 -12.46 -10.08 14.90
CA LEU A 4 -11.23 -10.10 14.11
C LEU A 4 -10.79 -11.54 13.88
N GLN A 5 -10.71 -11.92 12.62
CA GLN A 5 -10.29 -13.24 12.18
C GLN A 5 -9.02 -13.09 11.33
N VAL A 6 -8.08 -14.03 11.50
CA VAL A 6 -6.81 -14.05 10.79
C VAL A 6 -6.55 -15.44 10.28
N ASP A 7 -6.39 -15.57 8.98
CA ASP A 7 -6.01 -16.80 8.31
C ASP A 7 -4.70 -16.58 7.55
N GLY A 8 -3.95 -17.66 7.34
CA GLY A 8 -2.66 -17.63 6.64
C GLY A 8 -1.45 -17.71 7.56
N GLU A 9 -0.28 -17.78 6.93
CA GLU A 9 1.02 -17.97 7.57
C GLU A 9 2.02 -16.90 7.15
N GLY A 10 3.01 -16.67 8.01
CA GLY A 10 4.04 -15.67 7.75
C GLY A 10 3.45 -14.29 7.58
N ILE A 11 3.81 -13.60 6.51
CA ILE A 11 3.31 -12.26 6.17
C ILE A 11 2.08 -12.31 5.24
N GLY A 12 1.85 -13.44 4.56
CA GLY A 12 0.71 -13.64 3.67
C GLY A 12 -0.56 -13.96 4.46
N LEU A 13 -1.28 -12.94 4.86
CA LEU A 13 -2.41 -13.05 5.75
C LEU A 13 -3.69 -12.55 5.10
N ARG A 14 -4.79 -13.25 5.38
CA ARG A 14 -6.14 -12.73 5.25
C ARG A 14 -6.62 -12.27 6.62
N ILE A 15 -6.95 -11.01 6.74
CA ILE A 15 -7.40 -10.37 7.98
C ILE A 15 -8.77 -9.80 7.75
N GLU A 16 -9.73 -10.21 8.55
CA GLU A 16 -11.10 -9.75 8.37
C GLU A 16 -11.82 -9.48 9.68
N ASN A 17 -12.76 -8.57 9.61
CA ASN A 17 -13.76 -8.30 10.64
C ASN A 17 -15.15 -8.16 10.00
N ARG A 18 -16.17 -7.72 10.74
CA ARG A 18 -17.53 -7.53 10.21
C ARG A 18 -17.65 -6.45 9.13
N HIS A 19 -16.66 -5.59 8.94
CA HIS A 19 -16.72 -4.46 8.02
C HIS A 19 -15.95 -4.70 6.71
N TYR A 20 -14.78 -5.34 6.80
CA TYR A 20 -13.91 -5.57 5.65
C TYR A 20 -13.16 -6.89 5.74
N ALA A 21 -12.58 -7.29 4.62
CA ALA A 21 -11.55 -8.31 4.52
C ALA A 21 -10.37 -7.74 3.72
N ALA A 22 -9.16 -7.93 4.24
CA ALA A 22 -7.91 -7.49 3.64
C ALA A 22 -7.01 -8.70 3.40
N ASP A 23 -6.49 -8.85 2.20
CA ASP A 23 -5.52 -9.89 1.84
C ASP A 23 -4.15 -9.27 1.63
N LEU A 24 -3.15 -9.78 2.33
CA LEU A 24 -1.76 -9.38 2.21
C LEU A 24 -0.98 -10.39 1.35
N SER A 25 -0.11 -9.88 0.50
CA SER A 25 0.76 -10.67 -0.35
C SER A 25 1.64 -11.65 0.43
N HIS A 26 1.65 -12.90 0.03
CA HIS A 26 2.58 -13.90 0.56
C HIS A 26 4.04 -13.56 0.31
N GLN A 27 4.31 -12.85 -0.76
CA GLN A 27 5.66 -12.50 -1.18
C GLN A 27 6.21 -11.28 -0.45
N MET A 28 5.42 -10.22 -0.36
CA MET A 28 5.87 -8.89 0.08
C MET A 28 5.13 -8.37 1.31
N GLY A 29 4.00 -8.98 1.68
CA GLY A 29 3.12 -8.46 2.73
C GLY A 29 2.38 -7.18 2.36
N GLN A 30 2.35 -6.84 1.09
CA GLN A 30 1.61 -5.71 0.56
C GLN A 30 0.12 -6.01 0.54
N LEU A 31 -0.71 -4.99 0.76
CA LEU A 31 -2.14 -5.12 0.64
C LEU A 31 -2.51 -5.34 -0.84
N GLU A 32 -3.02 -6.52 -1.18
CA GLU A 32 -3.38 -6.91 -2.54
C GLU A 32 -4.87 -6.81 -2.81
N ARG A 33 -5.69 -7.04 -1.79
CA ARG A 33 -7.14 -7.00 -1.92
C ARG A 33 -7.77 -6.37 -0.70
N LEU A 34 -8.80 -5.59 -0.92
CA LEU A 34 -9.63 -5.03 0.13
C LEU A 34 -11.10 -5.13 -0.28
N THR A 35 -11.87 -5.91 0.47
CA THR A 35 -13.30 -6.09 0.25
C THR A 35 -14.08 -5.38 1.34
N TYR A 36 -14.98 -4.50 0.96
CA TYR A 36 -15.89 -3.82 1.87
C TYR A 36 -17.19 -4.62 2.01
N LYS A 37 -17.41 -5.23 3.17
CA LYS A 37 -18.49 -6.21 3.36
C LYS A 37 -19.91 -5.62 3.34
N ARG A 38 -20.07 -4.34 3.69
CA ARG A 38 -21.41 -3.72 3.78
C ARG A 38 -22.08 -3.51 2.43
N ALA A 39 -21.33 -3.26 1.37
CA ALA A 39 -21.86 -3.03 0.03
C ALA A 39 -21.96 -4.33 -0.79
N HIS A 40 -22.57 -5.37 -0.20
CA HIS A 40 -22.68 -6.69 -0.83
C HIS A 40 -21.33 -7.33 -1.20
N GLY A 41 -20.28 -7.01 -0.45
CA GLY A 41 -18.94 -7.50 -0.72
C GLY A 41 -18.23 -6.73 -1.82
N LEU A 42 -18.43 -5.42 -1.91
CA LEU A 42 -17.75 -4.57 -2.86
C LEU A 42 -16.23 -4.69 -2.72
N GLU A 43 -15.58 -5.17 -3.75
CA GLU A 43 -14.14 -5.21 -3.83
C GLU A 43 -13.60 -3.85 -4.30
N LEU A 44 -12.72 -3.25 -3.50
CA LEU A 44 -12.15 -1.94 -3.75
C LEU A 44 -10.91 -1.99 -4.66
N PHE A 45 -10.62 -3.15 -5.16
CA PHE A 45 -9.43 -3.48 -5.90
C PHE A 45 -9.45 -2.96 -7.34
N ALA A 46 -8.37 -2.36 -7.79
CA ALA A 46 -8.21 -1.95 -9.18
C ALA A 46 -7.76 -3.14 -10.02
N GLY A 47 -8.64 -3.69 -10.81
CA GLY A 47 -8.30 -4.72 -11.80
C GLY A 47 -7.15 -4.28 -12.70
N GLY A 48 -6.14 -5.11 -12.85
CA GLY A 48 -4.84 -4.83 -13.45
C GLY A 48 -4.78 -4.61 -14.95
N GLU A 49 -5.75 -4.00 -15.54
CA GLU A 49 -5.65 -3.63 -16.95
C GLU A 49 -4.81 -2.35 -17.11
N GLY A 50 -3.65 -2.48 -17.69
CA GLY A 50 -2.88 -1.36 -18.21
C GLY A 50 -1.52 -1.11 -17.57
N HIS A 51 -1.20 -1.67 -16.41
CA HIS A 51 0.07 -1.41 -15.75
C HIS A 51 1.08 -2.58 -15.76
N GLY A 52 0.70 -3.74 -16.29
CA GLY A 52 1.57 -4.93 -16.38
C GLY A 52 2.01 -5.50 -15.02
N GLU A 53 1.50 -4.96 -13.93
CA GLU A 53 1.76 -5.39 -12.56
C GLU A 53 0.46 -5.91 -11.93
N PRO A 54 0.54 -6.85 -10.98
CA PRO A 54 -0.64 -7.30 -10.26
C PRO A 54 -1.35 -6.08 -9.67
N PRO A 55 -2.64 -6.00 -9.83
CA PRO A 55 -3.39 -4.91 -9.26
C PRO A 55 -3.32 -5.00 -7.74
N ASN A 56 -2.94 -3.92 -7.12
CA ASN A 56 -2.94 -3.78 -5.68
C ASN A 56 -3.18 -2.32 -5.33
N ILE A 57 -3.51 -2.06 -4.09
CA ILE A 57 -3.87 -0.72 -3.61
C ILE A 57 -2.78 -0.09 -2.74
N ASP A 58 -1.61 -0.70 -2.71
CA ASP A 58 -0.52 -0.27 -1.84
C ASP A 58 0.82 -0.73 -2.42
N TRP A 59 1.20 -0.23 -3.58
CA TRP A 59 2.37 -0.72 -4.30
C TRP A 59 3.49 0.31 -4.47
N ALA A 60 3.25 1.53 -4.08
CA ALA A 60 4.27 2.56 -4.16
C ALA A 60 5.20 2.51 -2.94
N HIS A 61 6.16 3.09 -2.80
CA HIS A 61 7.38 3.24 -2.05
C HIS A 61 8.53 2.96 -2.99
N ASP A 62 8.73 3.90 -3.91
CA ASP A 62 9.79 3.79 -4.88
C ASP A 62 10.51 5.12 -5.08
N TYR A 63 11.71 5.04 -5.60
CA TYR A 63 12.49 6.20 -5.96
C TYR A 63 13.39 5.94 -7.18
N LEU A 64 13.74 7.02 -7.87
CA LEU A 64 14.73 7.04 -8.94
C LEU A 64 15.88 7.95 -8.54
N ALA A 65 17.07 7.39 -8.37
CA ALA A 65 18.27 8.16 -8.08
C ALA A 65 18.72 8.97 -9.30
N SER A 66 19.26 10.17 -9.10
CA SER A 66 19.62 11.12 -10.18
C SER A 66 20.63 10.58 -11.17
N ASN A 67 21.56 9.76 -10.72
CA ASN A 67 22.59 9.13 -11.55
C ASN A 67 22.26 7.70 -11.97
N ASN A 68 21.00 7.29 -11.79
CA ASN A 68 20.55 5.95 -12.07
C ASN A 68 19.21 6.00 -12.79
N PHE A 69 19.12 5.34 -13.92
CA PHE A 69 17.87 5.19 -14.67
C PHE A 69 16.97 4.06 -14.13
N GLN A 70 17.44 3.32 -13.13
CA GLN A 70 16.67 2.26 -12.52
C GLN A 70 15.78 2.81 -11.41
N LYS A 71 14.53 2.38 -11.41
CA LYS A 71 13.58 2.62 -10.36
C LYS A 71 13.74 1.57 -9.26
N PHE A 72 13.83 2.00 -8.03
CA PHE A 72 13.93 1.11 -6.87
C PHE A 72 12.59 1.03 -6.16
N ARG A 73 12.11 -0.18 -5.90
CA ARG A 73 10.79 -0.45 -5.34
C ARG A 73 10.83 -1.52 -4.27
N ILE A 74 9.92 -1.45 -3.31
CA ILE A 74 9.67 -2.56 -2.39
C ILE A 74 8.88 -3.68 -3.06
N THR A 75 8.07 -3.38 -4.05
CA THR A 75 7.33 -4.39 -4.85
C THR A 75 8.21 -5.34 -5.63
N ASN A 76 9.50 -5.06 -5.75
CA ASN A 76 10.47 -5.94 -6.38
C ASN A 76 11.14 -6.93 -5.41
N TRP A 77 10.73 -6.97 -4.16
CA TRP A 77 11.18 -8.01 -3.26
C TRP A 77 10.70 -9.38 -3.74
N ALA A 78 11.64 -10.29 -3.98
CA ALA A 78 11.31 -11.69 -4.27
C ALA A 78 10.67 -12.39 -3.06
N THR A 79 11.11 -11.99 -1.87
CA THR A 79 10.50 -12.30 -0.57
C THR A 79 10.68 -11.10 0.34
N CYS A 80 9.74 -10.87 1.23
CA CYS A 80 9.86 -9.80 2.22
C CYS A 80 11.12 -10.02 3.08
N PRO A 81 12.08 -9.07 3.06
CA PRO A 81 13.38 -9.28 3.71
C PRO A 81 13.27 -9.36 5.24
N ASN A 82 12.37 -8.57 5.81
CA ASN A 82 12.11 -8.58 7.24
C ASN A 82 10.64 -8.27 7.51
N TYR A 83 10.05 -8.96 8.46
CA TYR A 83 8.70 -8.68 8.91
C TYR A 83 8.45 -9.13 10.35
N GLU A 84 7.42 -8.58 10.93
CA GLU A 84 6.86 -8.94 12.22
C GLU A 84 5.34 -9.03 12.13
N VAL A 85 4.77 -10.06 12.71
CA VAL A 85 3.31 -10.24 12.81
C VAL A 85 2.93 -10.51 14.25
N VAL A 86 2.04 -9.68 14.81
CA VAL A 86 1.47 -9.89 16.14
C VAL A 86 -0.05 -10.05 16.00
N LYS A 87 -0.55 -11.24 16.32
CA LYS A 87 -1.97 -11.58 16.26
C LYS A 87 -2.60 -11.45 17.65
N GLY A 88 -3.34 -10.38 17.86
CA GLY A 88 -4.08 -10.13 19.11
C GLY A 88 -5.60 -10.12 18.92
N PRO A 89 -6.38 -10.26 19.99
CA PRO A 89 -7.84 -10.28 19.91
C PRO A 89 -8.46 -8.91 19.60
N VAL A 90 -7.73 -7.84 19.79
CA VAL A 90 -8.20 -6.46 19.57
C VAL A 90 -7.57 -5.85 18.31
N CYS A 91 -6.33 -6.23 18.03
CA CYS A 91 -5.56 -5.69 16.91
C CYS A 91 -4.66 -6.78 16.33
N VAL A 92 -4.57 -6.83 15.01
CA VAL A 92 -3.50 -7.52 14.28
C VAL A 92 -2.55 -6.48 13.76
N TYR A 93 -1.28 -6.63 14.13
CA TYR A 93 -0.18 -5.77 13.73
C TYR A 93 0.69 -6.52 12.74
N VAL A 94 0.96 -5.89 11.60
CA VAL A 94 1.85 -6.41 10.57
C VAL A 94 2.83 -5.32 10.19
N ARG A 95 4.11 -5.59 10.34
CA ARG A 95 5.20 -4.68 9.96
C ARG A 95 6.13 -5.38 8.98
N ARG A 96 6.59 -4.67 7.97
CA ARG A 96 7.59 -5.12 7.00
C ARG A 96 8.58 -3.99 6.75
N TRP A 97 9.86 -4.34 6.57
CA TRP A 97 10.89 -3.32 6.36
C TRP A 97 12.07 -3.84 5.57
N GLY A 98 12.79 -2.93 4.93
CA GLY A 98 13.98 -3.22 4.16
C GLY A 98 14.33 -2.10 3.19
N PHE A 99 15.19 -2.42 2.24
CA PHE A 99 15.59 -1.48 1.20
C PHE A 99 14.90 -1.81 -0.12
N PRO A 100 14.41 -0.80 -0.88
CA PRO A 100 13.87 -1.01 -2.21
C PRO A 100 14.88 -1.69 -3.14
N GLN A 101 14.39 -2.56 -4.01
CA GLN A 101 15.21 -3.30 -4.96
C GLN A 101 14.99 -2.83 -6.40
N SER A 102 16.01 -3.04 -7.24
CA SER A 102 15.91 -2.77 -8.67
C SER A 102 15.08 -3.84 -9.39
N PRO A 103 14.15 -3.47 -10.27
CA PRO A 103 13.41 -4.44 -11.08
C PRO A 103 14.29 -5.14 -12.12
N ILE A 104 15.39 -4.51 -12.53
CA ILE A 104 16.31 -5.05 -13.55
C ILE A 104 17.38 -5.94 -12.90
N HIS A 105 17.82 -5.55 -11.70
CA HIS A 105 18.83 -6.29 -10.93
C HIS A 105 18.30 -6.56 -9.53
N PRO A 106 17.46 -7.58 -9.35
CA PRO A 106 16.77 -7.82 -8.07
C PRO A 106 17.71 -8.10 -6.89
N LEU A 107 18.96 -8.49 -7.16
CA LEU A 107 19.99 -8.65 -6.13
C LEU A 107 20.68 -7.33 -5.77
N PHE A 108 20.45 -6.28 -6.53
CA PHE A 108 21.05 -4.97 -6.25
C PHE A 108 20.17 -4.17 -5.30
N THR A 109 20.70 -3.98 -4.10
CA THR A 109 20.01 -3.23 -3.03
C THR A 109 20.92 -2.09 -2.60
N PRO A 110 20.65 -0.86 -3.05
CA PRO A 110 21.58 0.26 -2.84
C PRO A 110 21.67 0.77 -1.40
N SER A 111 20.97 0.21 -0.43
CA SER A 111 21.05 0.55 1.01
C SER A 111 21.15 2.05 1.32
N ARG A 112 20.40 2.88 0.58
CA ARG A 112 20.42 4.33 0.75
C ARG A 112 19.17 4.88 1.41
N MET A 113 18.03 4.27 1.09
CA MET A 113 16.74 4.64 1.65
C MET A 113 16.10 3.40 2.25
N HIS A 114 15.91 3.40 3.55
CA HIS A 114 15.22 2.33 4.27
C HIS A 114 13.74 2.62 4.33
N ILE A 115 12.92 1.60 4.11
CA ILE A 115 11.47 1.71 4.14
C ILE A 115 10.93 0.78 5.22
N ASP A 116 9.96 1.28 5.98
CA ASP A 116 9.24 0.60 7.03
C ASP A 116 7.74 0.84 6.85
N VAL A 117 6.97 -0.23 6.73
CA VAL A 117 5.52 -0.16 6.52
C VAL A 117 4.81 -1.00 7.57
N THR A 118 3.86 -0.39 8.23
CA THR A 118 3.06 -1.00 9.28
C THR A 118 1.57 -0.95 8.94
N TYR A 119 0.87 -2.06 9.14
CA TYR A 119 -0.59 -2.13 9.17
C TYR A 119 -1.08 -2.47 10.57
N LYS A 120 -2.17 -1.83 10.98
CA LYS A 120 -2.88 -2.09 12.24
C LYS A 120 -4.36 -2.33 11.93
N PHE A 121 -4.79 -3.58 12.01
CA PHE A 121 -6.16 -3.99 11.76
C PHE A 121 -6.89 -4.21 13.08
N TYR A 122 -8.02 -3.54 13.29
CA TYR A 122 -8.72 -3.54 14.57
C TYR A 122 -10.02 -4.31 14.53
N ALA A 123 -10.33 -4.98 15.64
CA ALA A 123 -11.63 -5.58 15.87
C ALA A 123 -12.72 -4.51 15.92
N GLY A 124 -13.84 -4.76 15.25
CA GLY A 124 -15.04 -3.93 15.32
C GLY A 124 -14.97 -2.57 14.64
N LEU A 125 -13.82 -2.16 14.10
CA LEU A 125 -13.66 -0.86 13.43
C LEU A 125 -13.79 -0.98 11.91
N PRO A 126 -14.41 0.00 11.23
CA PRO A 126 -14.59 -0.02 9.77
C PRO A 126 -13.36 0.46 8.98
N TYR A 127 -12.22 0.58 9.64
CA TYR A 127 -10.96 1.03 9.06
C TYR A 127 -9.78 0.27 9.67
N PHE A 128 -8.67 0.32 9.00
CA PHE A 128 -7.34 -0.04 9.48
C PHE A 128 -6.40 1.16 9.33
N ILE A 129 -5.26 1.12 9.98
CA ILE A 129 -4.22 2.15 9.88
C ILE A 129 -3.04 1.57 9.10
N LYS A 130 -2.57 2.32 8.11
CA LYS A 130 -1.28 2.11 7.46
C LYS A 130 -0.36 3.26 7.82
N GLU A 131 0.85 2.95 8.21
CA GLU A 131 1.91 3.91 8.48
C GLU A 131 3.14 3.50 7.67
N SER A 132 3.78 4.45 7.02
CA SER A 132 5.02 4.22 6.29
C SER A 132 6.06 5.26 6.63
N THR A 133 7.32 4.85 6.60
CA THR A 133 8.47 5.73 6.81
C THR A 133 9.52 5.42 5.76
N MET A 134 10.00 6.46 5.09
CA MET A 134 11.18 6.43 4.25
C MET A 134 12.31 7.17 4.95
N GLU A 135 13.36 6.45 5.32
CA GLU A 135 14.51 7.00 6.02
C GLU A 135 15.74 7.01 5.11
N VAL A 136 16.32 8.19 4.90
CA VAL A 136 17.57 8.35 4.14
C VAL A 136 18.74 7.95 5.03
N ILE A 137 19.36 6.80 4.71
CA ILE A 137 20.50 6.25 5.47
C ILE A 137 21.83 6.80 4.96
N LYS A 138 21.92 7.10 3.67
CA LYS A 138 23.08 7.71 3.02
C LYS A 138 22.61 8.80 2.07
N ASP A 139 23.38 9.84 1.96
CA ASP A 139 23.11 10.96 1.05
C ASP A 139 22.68 10.44 -0.33
N LEU A 140 21.53 10.93 -0.77
CA LEU A 140 20.85 10.50 -1.97
C LEU A 140 20.28 11.72 -2.69
N GLU A 141 20.63 11.86 -3.95
CA GLU A 141 19.97 12.78 -4.85
C GLU A 141 18.95 12.01 -5.67
N ILE A 142 17.70 12.44 -5.67
CA ILE A 142 16.60 11.74 -6.33
C ILE A 142 15.95 12.63 -7.38
N ASN A 143 15.59 12.03 -8.52
CA ASN A 143 14.79 12.65 -9.56
C ASN A 143 13.28 12.43 -9.32
N TYR A 144 12.93 11.40 -8.58
CA TYR A 144 11.56 10.99 -8.37
C TYR A 144 11.44 10.22 -7.06
N LEU A 145 10.42 10.56 -6.28
CA LEU A 145 10.03 9.88 -5.06
C LEU A 145 8.53 9.60 -5.11
N ARG A 146 8.15 8.38 -4.82
CA ARG A 146 6.77 8.01 -4.54
C ARG A 146 6.73 7.37 -3.16
N ASP A 147 6.14 8.08 -2.22
CA ASP A 147 6.00 7.62 -0.84
C ASP A 147 4.89 6.57 -0.78
N ASP A 148 3.73 6.88 -1.32
CA ASP A 148 2.60 5.95 -1.36
C ASP A 148 1.72 6.19 -2.59
N GLU A 149 1.05 5.13 -3.03
CA GLU A 149 0.08 5.19 -4.11
C GLU A 149 -1.03 4.17 -3.85
N TRP A 150 -2.25 4.65 -3.88
CA TRP A 150 -3.44 3.83 -3.74
C TRP A 150 -4.18 3.81 -5.06
N VAL A 151 -4.38 2.62 -5.59
CA VAL A 151 -5.07 2.42 -6.87
C VAL A 151 -6.35 1.65 -6.62
N PHE A 152 -7.47 2.33 -6.76
CA PHE A 152 -8.79 1.76 -6.54
C PHE A 152 -9.48 1.41 -7.85
N SER A 153 -10.41 0.45 -7.80
CA SER A 153 -11.30 0.16 -8.91
C SER A 153 -12.18 1.38 -9.23
N GLY A 154 -12.15 1.85 -10.47
CA GLY A 154 -13.02 2.93 -10.93
C GLY A 154 -14.51 2.60 -10.85
N TYR A 155 -14.87 1.32 -10.68
CA TYR A 155 -16.26 0.91 -10.48
C TYR A 155 -16.69 0.95 -9.00
N ALA A 156 -15.74 1.09 -8.08
CA ALA A 156 -16.01 1.08 -6.65
C ALA A 156 -16.37 2.47 -6.10
N PHE A 157 -16.01 3.53 -6.81
CA PHE A 157 -16.12 4.90 -6.32
C PHE A 157 -16.70 5.81 -7.43
N THR A 158 -17.57 6.71 -7.01
CA THR A 158 -18.15 7.76 -7.86
C THR A 158 -17.65 9.14 -7.47
N ASP A 159 -17.25 9.28 -6.20
CA ASP A 159 -16.89 10.56 -5.62
C ASP A 159 -15.62 10.45 -4.81
N THR A 160 -14.89 11.58 -4.70
CA THR A 160 -13.72 11.74 -3.87
C THR A 160 -13.93 12.85 -2.84
N VAL A 161 -13.37 12.65 -1.65
CA VAL A 161 -13.34 13.67 -0.59
C VAL A 161 -11.91 13.76 -0.07
N TRP A 162 -11.35 14.97 -0.02
CA TRP A 162 -9.99 15.18 0.47
C TRP A 162 -9.84 16.49 1.24
N ILE A 163 -8.81 16.57 2.05
CA ILE A 163 -8.43 17.77 2.79
C ILE A 163 -7.12 18.29 2.20
N ASP A 164 -7.07 19.54 1.80
CA ASP A 164 -5.86 20.18 1.30
C ASP A 164 -4.89 20.59 2.43
N SER A 165 -3.71 21.06 2.06
CA SER A 165 -2.68 21.51 3.01
C SER A 165 -3.10 22.66 3.91
N SER A 166 -4.16 23.40 3.55
CA SER A 166 -4.76 24.45 4.38
C SER A 166 -5.78 23.92 5.41
N GLY A 167 -6.11 22.62 5.35
CA GLY A 167 -7.14 22.00 6.17
C GLY A 167 -8.55 22.15 5.62
N LYS A 168 -8.72 22.64 4.40
CA LYS A 168 -10.02 22.79 3.76
C LYS A 168 -10.48 21.47 3.14
N LEU A 169 -11.72 21.11 3.43
CA LEU A 169 -12.38 19.95 2.84
C LEU A 169 -12.84 20.26 1.41
N HIS A 170 -12.56 19.34 0.51
CA HIS A 170 -13.00 19.32 -0.87
C HIS A 170 -13.76 18.04 -1.16
N GLU A 171 -14.66 18.09 -2.14
CA GLU A 171 -15.38 16.95 -2.69
C GLU A 171 -15.51 17.10 -4.21
N GLY A 172 -15.54 16.00 -4.93
CA GLY A 172 -15.71 16.00 -6.37
C GLY A 172 -16.01 14.60 -6.91
N GLU A 173 -16.55 14.54 -8.11
CA GLU A 173 -16.77 13.29 -8.81
C GLU A 173 -15.44 12.66 -9.24
N VAL A 174 -15.36 11.34 -9.18
CA VAL A 174 -14.24 10.61 -9.79
C VAL A 174 -14.36 10.74 -11.30
N PRO A 175 -13.38 11.33 -12.00
CA PRO A 175 -13.47 11.52 -13.43
C PRO A 175 -13.51 10.19 -14.18
N SER A 176 -14.33 10.12 -15.21
CA SER A 176 -14.46 8.95 -16.07
C SER A 176 -13.29 8.74 -17.05
N SER A 177 -12.38 9.71 -17.13
CA SER A 177 -11.17 9.67 -17.96
C SER A 177 -9.97 10.23 -17.20
N HIS A 178 -8.78 9.84 -17.63
CA HIS A 178 -7.53 10.36 -17.08
C HIS A 178 -7.50 11.90 -17.16
N GLN A 179 -7.18 12.53 -16.05
CA GLN A 179 -6.96 13.97 -15.95
C GLN A 179 -5.64 14.23 -15.24
N ASP A 180 -4.74 14.96 -15.90
CA ASP A 180 -3.40 15.24 -15.40
C ASP A 180 -3.42 16.09 -14.10
N ASP A 181 -4.45 16.93 -13.95
CA ASP A 181 -4.55 17.87 -12.82
C ASP A 181 -4.99 17.26 -11.49
N LEU A 182 -5.40 16.00 -11.46
CA LEU A 182 -5.80 15.33 -10.21
C LEU A 182 -4.63 14.98 -9.29
N TRP A 183 -3.43 14.99 -9.81
CA TRP A 183 -2.22 14.61 -9.09
C TRP A 183 -1.57 15.75 -8.31
N GLY A 184 -2.14 16.92 -8.37
CA GLY A 184 -1.64 18.11 -7.72
C GLY A 184 -2.24 18.40 -6.33
N VAL A 185 -2.90 17.43 -5.71
CA VAL A 185 -3.50 17.59 -4.38
C VAL A 185 -2.48 17.13 -3.33
N GLY A 186 -1.47 17.94 -3.11
CA GLY A 186 -0.48 17.75 -2.08
C GLY A 186 -0.35 19.00 -1.22
#